data_fcc9a76818ba4cd7ee6eafe4f0730335
#
_entry.id   fcc9a76818ba4cd7ee6eafe4f0730335
#
_cell.length_a   1.000
_cell.length_b   1.000
_cell.length_c   1.000
_cell.angle_alpha   90.00
_cell.angle_beta   90.00
_cell.angle_gamma   90.00
#
_symmetry.space_group_name_H-M   'P 1'
#
loop_
_entity.id
_entity.type
_entity.pdbx_description
1 polymer ?
#
loop_
_entity_poly.entity_id
_entity_poly.type
_entity_poly.pdbx_seq_one_letter_code
_entity_poly.pdbx_strand_id
1 'polypeptide(L)' 'MNAREFFYLVAQMREAQRDYFKTRSQQKLRAARALEGDVDREIRRVREVLMEREGDPT' A
#
# COMPACT_ATOMS: atom_id res chain seq x y z
N MET A 1 11.61 2.21 1.50
CA MET A 1 10.94 1.05 2.12
C MET A 1 11.47 -0.22 1.49
N ASN A 2 11.87 -1.19 2.30
CA ASN A 2 12.36 -2.46 1.76
C ASN A 2 11.20 -3.46 1.57
N ALA A 3 11.51 -4.62 0.99
CA ALA A 3 10.48 -5.63 0.67
C ALA A 3 9.75 -6.12 1.92
N ARG A 4 10.46 -6.29 3.03
CA ARG A 4 9.86 -6.73 4.30
C ARG A 4 8.88 -5.69 4.82
N GLU A 5 9.29 -4.44 4.83
CA GLU A 5 8.42 -3.35 5.28
C GLU A 5 7.18 -3.23 4.41
N PHE A 6 7.36 -3.37 3.10
CA PHE A 6 6.23 -3.33 2.18
C PHE A 6 5.27 -4.49 2.42
N PHE A 7 5.80 -5.68 2.66
CA PHE A 7 4.97 -6.84 2.99
C PHE A 7 4.11 -6.57 4.22
N TYR A 8 4.72 -6.04 5.28
CA TYR A 8 3.96 -5.75 6.51
C TYR A 8 2.92 -4.66 6.29
N LEU A 9 3.25 -3.65 5.50
CA LEU A 9 2.31 -2.58 5.19
C LEU A 9 1.07 -3.14 4.46
N VAL A 10 1.29 -3.98 3.45
CA VAL A 10 0.19 -4.61 2.71
C VAL A 10 -0.62 -5.52 3.63
N ALA A 11 0.04 -6.28 4.49
CA ALA A 11 -0.63 -7.16 5.43
C ALA A 11 -1.54 -6.37 6.39
N GLN A 12 -1.04 -5.26 6.91
CA GLN A 12 -1.84 -4.37 7.78
C GLN A 12 -3.03 -3.78 7.02
N MET A 13 -2.83 -3.38 5.78
CA MET A 13 -3.91 -2.87 4.95
C MET A 13 -5.01 -3.91 4.76
N ARG A 14 -4.63 -5.13 4.43
CA ARG A 14 -5.60 -6.21 4.25
C ARG A 14 -6.36 -6.53 5.54
N GLU A 15 -5.66 -6.53 6.66
CA GLU A 15 -6.29 -6.76 7.97
C GLU A 15 -7.30 -5.66 8.30
N ALA A 16 -6.93 -4.40 8.07
CA ALA A 16 -7.84 -3.28 8.31
C ALA A 16 -9.08 -3.37 7.41
N GLN A 17 -8.92 -3.79 6.16
CA GLN A 17 -10.04 -3.99 5.25
C GLN A 17 -10.99 -5.07 5.75
N ARG A 18 -10.45 -6.19 6.23
CA ARG A 18 -11.28 -7.28 6.79
C ARG A 18 -12.02 -6.82 8.03
N ASP A 19 -11.34 -6.08 8.90
CA ASP A 19 -11.96 -5.55 10.12
C ASP A 19 -13.11 -4.62 9.77
N TYR A 20 -12.93 -3.78 8.76
CA TYR A 20 -14.00 -2.91 8.31
C TYR A 20 -15.21 -3.72 7.81
N PHE A 21 -14.97 -4.76 7.01
CA PHE A 21 -16.07 -5.57 6.49
C PHE A 21 -16.85 -6.29 7.60
N LYS A 22 -16.16 -6.64 8.69
CA LYS A 22 -16.81 -7.27 9.84
C LYS A 22 -17.63 -6.30 10.67
N THR A 23 -17.08 -5.12 10.94
CA THR A 23 -17.66 -4.17 11.89
C THR A 23 -18.41 -3.03 11.24
N ARG A 24 -18.09 -2.70 9.99
CA ARG A 24 -18.61 -1.51 9.27
C ARG A 24 -18.36 -0.21 10.02
N SER A 25 -17.37 -0.20 10.89
CA SER A 25 -17.00 0.97 11.68
C SER A 25 -16.33 2.02 10.80
N GLN A 26 -16.73 3.28 10.94
CA GLN A 26 -16.09 4.38 10.21
C GLN A 26 -14.62 4.54 10.58
N GLN A 27 -14.29 4.25 11.83
CA GLN A 27 -12.91 4.31 12.28
C GLN A 27 -12.05 3.27 11.54
N LYS A 28 -12.58 2.06 11.37
CA LYS A 28 -11.89 0.99 10.63
C LYS A 28 -11.77 1.32 9.14
N LEU A 29 -12.79 1.97 8.58
CA LEU A 29 -12.75 2.41 7.19
C LEU A 29 -11.64 3.45 6.97
N ARG A 30 -11.53 4.41 7.88
CA ARG A 30 -10.48 5.43 7.80
C ARG A 30 -9.09 4.82 7.89
N ALA A 31 -8.92 3.85 8.81
CA ALA A 31 -7.66 3.14 8.95
C ALA A 31 -7.29 2.39 7.67
N ALA A 32 -8.25 1.69 7.08
CA ALA A 32 -8.04 0.96 5.83
C ALA A 32 -7.65 1.90 4.70
N ARG A 33 -8.35 3.03 4.57
CA ARG A 33 -8.06 4.00 3.51
C ARG A 33 -6.69 4.65 3.67
N ALA A 34 -6.28 4.94 4.92
CA ALA A 34 -4.96 5.50 5.17
C ALA A 34 -3.87 4.52 4.76
N LEU A 35 -4.03 3.24 5.10
CA LEU A 35 -3.07 2.20 4.72
C LEU A 35 -3.06 1.97 3.21
N GLU A 36 -4.22 2.00 2.57
CA GLU A 36 -4.32 1.90 1.11
C GLU A 36 -3.53 3.04 0.43
N GLY A 37 -3.65 4.25 0.96
CA GLY A 37 -2.91 5.39 0.44
C GLY A 37 -1.42 5.22 0.58
N ASP A 38 -0.96 4.68 1.71
CA ASP A 38 0.46 4.41 1.94
C ASP A 38 0.98 3.35 0.96
N VAL A 39 0.22 2.29 0.73
CA VAL A 39 0.57 1.24 -0.24
C VAL A 39 0.63 1.83 -1.64
N ASP A 40 -0.36 2.63 -2.03
CA ASP A 40 -0.42 3.24 -3.35
C ASP A 40 0.77 4.16 -3.60
N ARG A 41 1.18 4.93 -2.59
CA ARG A 41 2.35 5.81 -2.71
C ARG A 41 3.63 5.01 -2.95
N GLU A 42 3.79 3.91 -2.22
CA GLU A 42 4.97 3.06 -2.40
C GLU A 42 4.97 2.39 -3.77
N ILE A 43 3.83 1.89 -4.21
CA ILE A 43 3.70 1.30 -5.55
C ILE A 43 4.07 2.32 -6.62
N ARG A 44 3.58 3.56 -6.48
CA ARG A 44 3.87 4.63 -7.43
C ARG A 44 5.35 4.95 -7.45
N ARG A 45 5.97 5.05 -6.27
CA ARG A 45 7.40 5.33 -6.16
C ARG A 45 8.25 4.26 -6.84
N VAL A 46 7.95 2.99 -6.56
CA VAL A 46 8.69 1.87 -7.14
C VAL A 46 8.47 1.83 -8.65
N ARG A 47 7.24 2.05 -9.08
CA ARG A 47 6.92 2.07 -10.53
C ARG A 47 7.71 3.14 -11.26
N GLU A 48 7.83 4.33 -10.69
CA GLU A 48 8.61 5.41 -11.29
C GLU A 48 10.09 5.04 -11.39
N VAL A 49 10.65 4.43 -10.35
CA VAL A 49 12.04 3.98 -10.38
C VAL A 49 12.24 2.92 -11.45
N LEU A 50 11.34 1.96 -11.55
CA LEU A 50 11.43 0.90 -12.56
C LEU A 50 11.27 1.46 -13.97
N MET A 51 10.39 2.40 -14.17
CA MET A 51 10.19 3.04 -15.46
C MET A 51 11.42 3.83 -15.90
N GLU A 52 12.09 4.51 -14.97
CA GLU A 52 13.33 5.20 -15.26
C GLU A 52 14.41 4.24 -15.74
N ARG A 53 14.52 3.07 -15.09
CA ARG A 53 15.49 2.05 -15.47
C ARG A 53 15.17 1.43 -16.83
N GLU A 54 13.89 1.14 -17.07
CA GLU A 54 13.44 0.54 -18.32
C GLU A 54 13.45 1.54 -19.47
N GLY A 55 13.28 2.83 -19.16
CA GLY A 55 13.31 3.89 -20.15
C GLY A 55 14.71 4.31 -20.56
N ASP A 56 15.75 3.77 -19.92
CA ASP A 56 17.13 4.10 -20.25
C ASP A 56 17.51 3.45 -21.59
N PRO A 57 17.91 4.23 -22.58
CA PRO A 57 18.15 3.73 -23.93
C PRO A 57 19.48 2.99 -24.10
N THR A 58 20.07 2.46 -23.12
CA THR A 58 21.31 1.70 -23.26
C THR A 58 21.13 0.32 -23.87
#